data_b695b8d7ea3e23c7848b666321de1660
#
_entry.id   b695b8d7ea3e23c7848b666321de1660
#
_cell.length_a   1.000
_cell.length_b   1.000
_cell.length_c   1.000
_cell.angle_alpha   90.00
_cell.angle_beta   90.00
_cell.angle_gamma   90.00
#
_symmetry.space_group_name_H-M   'P 1'
#
loop_
_entity.id
_entity.type
_entity.pdbx_description
1 polymer ?
#
loop_
_entity_poly.entity_id
_entity_poly.type
_entity_poly.pdbx_seq_one_letter_code
_entity_poly.pdbx_strand_id
1 'polypeptide(L)' 'MNLGNKIRELRRAHNLTQEQLAASLNISAQAVSKWENGVSQT' A
#
# COMPACT_ATOMS: atom_id res chain seq x y z
N MET A 1 13.45 9.08 -0.15
CA MET A 1 12.06 8.87 -0.58
C MET A 1 11.56 7.53 -0.09
N ASN A 2 10.36 7.50 0.43
CA ASN A 2 9.82 6.27 1.01
C ASN A 2 8.64 5.79 0.17
N LEU A 3 8.82 4.65 -0.48
CA LEU A 3 7.78 4.09 -1.33
C LEU A 3 6.53 3.74 -0.53
N GLY A 4 6.71 3.24 0.68
CA GLY A 4 5.57 2.90 1.51
C GLY A 4 4.70 4.10 1.85
N ASN A 5 5.34 5.23 2.15
CA ASN A 5 4.60 6.45 2.42
C ASN A 5 3.86 6.92 1.18
N LYS A 6 4.48 6.79 0.04
CA LYS A 6 3.85 7.23 -1.21
C LYS A 6 2.62 6.39 -1.51
N ILE A 7 2.72 5.09 -1.30
CA ILE A 7 1.60 4.20 -1.53
C ILE A 7 0.46 4.54 -0.57
N ARG A 8 0.80 4.78 0.69
CA ARG A 8 -0.22 5.15 1.67
C ARG A 8 -0.91 6.46 1.30
N GLU A 9 -0.13 7.44 0.87
CA GLU A 9 -0.71 8.72 0.49
C GLU A 9 -1.67 8.58 -0.68
N LEU A 10 -1.28 7.83 -1.69
CA LEU A 10 -2.15 7.60 -2.83
C LEU A 10 -3.43 6.89 -2.43
N ARG A 11 -3.28 5.89 -1.58
CA ARG A 11 -4.43 5.14 -1.11
C ARG A 11 -5.42 6.05 -0.38
N ARG A 12 -4.91 6.88 0.52
CA ARG A 12 -5.77 7.75 1.31
C ARG A 12 -6.37 8.86 0.46
N ALA A 13 -5.62 9.33 -0.51
CA ALA A 13 -6.14 10.36 -1.42
C ALA A 13 -7.35 9.86 -2.20
N HIS A 14 -7.40 8.55 -2.44
CA HIS A 14 -8.53 7.94 -3.15
C HIS A 14 -9.55 7.32 -2.20
N ASN A 15 -9.39 7.53 -0.89
CA ASN A 15 -10.29 7.00 0.12
C ASN A 15 -10.39 5.48 0.06
N LEU A 16 -9.26 4.83 -0.14
CA LEU A 16 -9.21 3.37 -0.25
C LEU A 16 -8.65 2.75 1.01
N THR A 17 -9.18 1.59 1.37
CA THR A 17 -8.54 0.77 2.39
C THR A 17 -7.41 -0.02 1.75
N GLN A 18 -6.57 -0.66 2.60
CA GLN A 18 -5.53 -1.52 2.06
C GLN A 18 -6.11 -2.63 1.20
N GLU A 19 -7.23 -3.19 1.63
CA GLU A 19 -7.89 -4.24 0.88
C GLU A 19 -8.40 -3.73 -0.46
N GLN A 20 -8.97 -2.54 -0.47
CA GLN A 20 -9.48 -1.97 -1.70
C GLN A 20 -8.36 -1.68 -2.69
N LEU A 21 -7.26 -1.15 -2.18
CA LEU A 21 -6.12 -0.91 -3.05
C LEU A 21 -5.56 -2.22 -3.58
N ALA A 22 -5.44 -3.22 -2.72
CA ALA A 22 -4.91 -4.51 -3.12
C ALA A 22 -5.77 -5.13 -4.22
N ALA A 23 -7.09 -5.05 -4.07
CA ALA A 23 -7.99 -5.58 -5.08
C ALA A 23 -7.81 -4.84 -6.41
N SER A 24 -7.62 -3.54 -6.34
CA SER A 24 -7.40 -2.73 -7.53
C SER A 24 -6.13 -3.14 -8.27
N LEU A 25 -5.12 -3.54 -7.52
CA LEU A 25 -3.84 -3.94 -8.09
C LEU A 25 -3.73 -5.44 -8.32
N ASN A 26 -4.78 -6.17 -7.95
CA ASN A 26 -4.80 -7.63 -8.12
C ASN A 26 -3.72 -8.31 -7.28
N ILE A 27 -3.51 -7.82 -6.08
CA ILE A 27 -2.55 -8.37 -5.13
C ILE A 27 -3.25 -8.56 -3.79
N SER A 28 -2.51 -9.12 -2.82
CA SER A 28 -3.09 -9.32 -1.50
C SER A 28 -2.97 -8.07 -0.65
N ALA A 29 -3.88 -7.93 0.32
CA ALA A 29 -3.81 -6.82 1.25
C ALA A 29 -2.54 -6.90 2.09
N GLN A 30 -2.05 -8.10 2.33
CA GLN A 30 -0.80 -8.27 3.07
C GLN A 30 0.37 -7.65 2.32
N ALA A 31 0.36 -7.74 0.99
CA ALA A 31 1.41 -7.11 0.20
C ALA A 31 1.39 -5.60 0.36
N VAL A 32 0.20 -5.02 0.33
CA VAL A 32 0.07 -3.57 0.51
C VAL A 32 0.57 -3.18 1.91
N SER A 33 0.19 -3.95 2.90
CA SER A 33 0.60 -3.67 4.27
C SER A 33 2.13 -3.70 4.40
N LYS A 34 2.76 -4.68 3.78
CA LYS A 34 4.22 -4.78 3.81
C LYS A 34 4.86 -3.57 3.15
N TRP A 35 4.31 -3.16 2.03
CA TRP A 35 4.86 -2.00 1.32
C TRP A 35 4.77 -0.75 2.19
N GLU A 36 3.61 -0.55 2.83
CA GLU A 36 3.41 0.66 3.63
C GLU A 36 4.29 0.66 4.87
N ASN A 37 4.61 -0.50 5.38
CA ASN A 37 5.47 -0.62 6.55
C ASN A 37 6.95 -0.64 6.20
N GLY A 38 7.28 -0.69 4.93
CA GLY A 38 8.67 -0.66 4.50
C GLY A 38 9.42 -1.93 4.79
N VAL A 39 8.73 -3.05 4.93
CA VAL A 39 9.38 -4.31 5.30
C VAL A 39 10.35 -4.78 4.23
N SER A 40 10.07 -4.46 3.00
CA SER A 40 10.90 -4.91 1.88
C SER A 40 12.21 -4.15 1.77
N GLN A 41 12.47 -3.30 2.71
CA GLN A 41 13.60 -2.39 2.63
C GLN A 41 14.94 -3.02 2.89
N THR A 42 15.03 -4.10 3.48
CA THR A 42 16.32 -4.63 3.93
C THR A 42 17.40 -4.62 2.89
#